data_ac1e886a1cc4e58aff760990cccff2b8
#
_entry.id   ac1e886a1cc4e58aff760990cccff2b8
#
_cell.length_a   1.000
_cell.length_b   1.000
_cell.length_c   1.000
_cell.angle_alpha   90.00
_cell.angle_beta   90.00
_cell.angle_gamma   90.00
#
_symmetry.space_group_name_H-M   'P 1'
#
loop_
_entity.id
_entity.type
_entity.pdbx_description
1 polymer ?
#
loop_
_entity_poly.entity_id
_entity_poly.type
_entity_poly.pdbx_seq_one_letter_code
_entity_poly.pdbx_strand_id
1 'polypeptide(L)'
;MDPSADQVVETFGAAADENRMEPLRQEQVVFLPGEGELWMTGDLHDHRRNFDKLIRAADLGNNPQRHLILHELIHGDHYDSNGAEESWITLFRAVIRK
;
A
#
# COMPACT_ATOMS: atom_id res chain seq x y z
N MET A 1 -1.85 17.03 3.13
CA MET A 1 -3.28 17.20 3.47
C MET A 1 -3.91 15.84 3.73
N ASP A 2 -4.64 15.71 4.79
CA ASP A 2 -5.29 14.45 5.14
C ASP A 2 -6.56 14.26 4.31
N PRO A 3 -6.86 13.03 3.90
CA PRO A 3 -8.09 12.77 3.16
C PRO A 3 -9.32 12.95 4.05
N SER A 4 -10.44 13.30 3.43
CA SER A 4 -11.74 13.35 4.12
C SER A 4 -12.25 11.93 4.40
N ALA A 5 -13.23 11.83 5.30
CA ALA A 5 -13.85 10.53 5.60
C ALA A 5 -14.46 9.91 4.35
N ASP A 6 -15.12 10.71 3.51
CA ASP A 6 -15.71 10.20 2.27
C ASP A 6 -14.65 9.70 1.29
N GLN A 7 -13.52 10.40 1.19
CA GLN A 7 -12.40 9.96 0.35
C GLN A 7 -11.82 8.63 0.85
N VAL A 8 -11.71 8.45 2.17
CA VAL A 8 -11.21 7.21 2.76
C VAL A 8 -12.15 6.05 2.42
N VAL A 9 -13.44 6.23 2.64
CA VAL A 9 -14.44 5.18 2.36
C VAL A 9 -14.42 4.81 0.87
N GLU A 10 -14.42 5.80 0.00
CA GLU A 10 -14.43 5.57 -1.44
C GLU A 10 -13.16 4.85 -1.91
N THR A 11 -12.00 5.30 -1.43
CA THR A 11 -10.71 4.72 -1.84
C THR A 11 -10.57 3.28 -1.37
N PHE A 12 -10.85 3.00 -0.10
CA PHE A 12 -10.75 1.64 0.41
C PHE A 12 -11.82 0.72 -0.17
N GLY A 13 -13.02 1.25 -0.46
CA GLY A 13 -14.06 0.49 -1.14
C GLY A 13 -13.64 0.06 -2.54
N ALA A 14 -13.08 0.99 -3.31
CA ALA A 14 -12.57 0.70 -4.65
C ALA A 14 -11.43 -0.31 -4.62
N ALA A 15 -10.50 -0.17 -3.67
CA ALA A 15 -9.38 -1.11 -3.51
C ALA A 15 -9.88 -2.51 -3.14
N ALA A 16 -10.90 -2.61 -2.28
CA ALA A 16 -11.48 -3.90 -1.92
C ALA A 16 -12.10 -4.58 -3.14
N ASP A 17 -12.78 -3.83 -4.01
CA ASP A 17 -13.35 -4.36 -5.24
C ASP A 17 -12.27 -4.84 -6.19
N GLU A 18 -11.20 -4.06 -6.37
CA GLU A 18 -10.06 -4.47 -7.19
C GLU A 18 -9.41 -5.75 -6.66
N ASN A 19 -9.26 -5.87 -5.35
CA ASN A 19 -8.69 -7.07 -4.72
C ASN A 19 -9.55 -8.31 -4.99
N ARG A 20 -10.89 -8.18 -4.95
CA ARG A 20 -11.79 -9.29 -5.27
C ARG A 20 -11.69 -9.72 -6.72
N MET A 21 -11.41 -8.77 -7.60
CA MET A 21 -11.36 -9.00 -9.05
C MET A 21 -9.96 -9.30 -9.57
N GLU A 22 -8.95 -9.37 -8.69
CA GLU A 22 -7.58 -9.63 -9.09
C GLU A 22 -7.46 -11.02 -9.72
N PRO A 23 -7.06 -11.13 -11.01
CA PRO A 23 -7.03 -12.42 -11.71
C PRO A 23 -6.02 -13.41 -11.14
N LEU A 24 -4.98 -12.94 -10.47
CA LEU A 24 -3.97 -13.80 -9.84
C LEU A 24 -4.39 -14.32 -8.48
N ARG A 25 -5.51 -13.82 -7.95
CA ARG A 25 -5.98 -14.16 -6.61
C ARG A 25 -6.84 -15.42 -6.63
N GLN A 26 -6.55 -16.34 -5.70
CA GLN A 26 -7.38 -17.51 -5.42
C GLN A 26 -7.68 -17.51 -3.92
N GLU A 27 -8.89 -17.13 -3.56
CA GLU A 27 -9.34 -16.95 -2.17
C GLU A 27 -8.44 -15.95 -1.43
N GLN A 28 -7.62 -16.40 -0.49
CA GLN A 28 -6.72 -15.56 0.31
C GLN A 28 -5.29 -15.54 -0.23
N VAL A 29 -5.03 -16.20 -1.34
CA VAL A 29 -3.68 -16.33 -1.89
C VAL A 29 -3.62 -15.66 -3.26
N VAL A 30 -2.56 -14.90 -3.49
CA VAL A 30 -2.25 -14.32 -4.79
C VAL A 30 -1.07 -15.09 -5.37
N PHE A 31 -1.25 -15.68 -6.55
CA PHE A 31 -0.20 -16.43 -7.23
C PHE A 31 0.50 -15.54 -8.23
N LEU A 32 1.78 -15.27 -8.01
CA LEU A 32 2.56 -14.45 -8.91
C LEU A 32 3.09 -15.31 -10.08
N PRO A 33 3.22 -14.71 -11.29
CA PRO A 33 3.83 -15.41 -12.41
C PRO A 33 5.26 -15.85 -12.10
N GLY A 34 5.72 -16.90 -12.77
CA GLY A 34 7.10 -17.39 -12.62
C GLY A 34 8.16 -16.50 -13.25
N GLU A 35 7.76 -15.42 -13.94
CA GLU A 35 8.65 -14.47 -14.58
C GLU A 35 8.47 -13.08 -14.00
N GLY A 36 9.51 -12.25 -14.08
CA GLY A 36 9.50 -10.88 -13.56
C GLY A 36 10.33 -10.74 -12.31
N GLU A 37 10.01 -9.71 -11.53
CA GLU A 37 10.74 -9.39 -10.32
C GLU A 37 9.78 -9.30 -9.14
N LEU A 38 10.22 -9.77 -7.99
CA LEU A 38 9.53 -9.58 -6.73
C LEU A 38 10.42 -8.75 -5.81
N TRP A 39 9.92 -7.60 -5.41
CA TRP A 39 10.55 -6.73 -4.42
C TRP A 39 9.82 -6.87 -3.10
N MET A 40 10.56 -7.06 -2.04
CA MET A 40 10.02 -7.17 -0.69
C MET A 40 10.72 -6.18 0.24
N THR A 41 9.96 -5.54 1.10
CA THR A 41 10.53 -4.59 2.06
C THR A 41 10.70 -5.23 3.42
N GLY A 42 11.55 -4.64 4.25
CA GLY A 42 11.49 -4.81 5.68
C GLY A 42 10.33 -4.01 6.26
N ASP A 43 10.21 -3.98 7.58
CA ASP A 43 9.15 -3.25 8.26
C ASP A 43 9.27 -1.75 8.04
N LEU A 44 8.19 -1.11 7.61
CA LEU A 44 8.17 0.33 7.32
C LEU A 44 7.72 1.17 8.52
N HIS A 45 6.82 0.66 9.35
CA HIS A 45 6.34 1.33 10.58
C HIS A 45 5.99 2.80 10.36
N ASP A 46 5.17 3.09 9.34
CA ASP A 46 4.73 4.44 9.01
C ASP A 46 5.88 5.41 8.65
N HIS A 47 7.01 4.89 8.19
CA HIS A 47 8.12 5.73 7.77
C HIS A 47 7.86 6.28 6.37
N ARG A 48 7.19 7.43 6.31
CA ARG A 48 6.64 7.99 5.07
C ARG A 48 7.70 8.33 4.04
N ARG A 49 8.84 8.85 4.49
CA ARG A 49 9.95 9.16 3.58
C ARG A 49 10.50 7.90 2.92
N ASN A 50 10.70 6.83 3.67
CA ASN A 50 11.17 5.57 3.12
C ASN A 50 10.13 4.97 2.17
N PHE A 51 8.85 5.06 2.52
CA PHE A 51 7.77 4.64 1.65
C PHE A 51 7.81 5.37 0.30
N ASP A 52 7.93 6.70 0.32
CA ASP A 52 7.98 7.50 -0.90
C ASP A 52 9.21 7.18 -1.75
N LYS A 53 10.37 6.99 -1.12
CA LYS A 53 11.60 6.58 -1.82
C LYS A 53 11.45 5.23 -2.48
N LEU A 54 10.84 4.27 -1.76
CA LEU A 54 10.63 2.93 -2.25
C LEU A 54 9.69 2.91 -3.46
N ILE A 55 8.57 3.63 -3.39
CA ILE A 55 7.61 3.71 -4.49
C ILE A 55 8.27 4.29 -5.74
N ARG A 56 9.09 5.34 -5.59
CA ARG A 56 9.83 5.91 -6.71
C ARG A 56 10.85 4.96 -7.29
N ALA A 57 11.59 4.25 -6.42
CA ALA A 57 12.60 3.28 -6.86
C ALA A 57 11.95 2.09 -7.57
N ALA A 58 10.82 1.61 -7.06
CA ALA A 58 10.13 0.47 -7.65
C ALA A 58 9.58 0.79 -9.04
N ASP A 59 9.11 2.03 -9.25
CA ASP A 59 8.63 2.50 -10.56
C ASP A 59 7.71 1.47 -11.25
N LEU A 60 6.68 1.05 -10.54
CA LEU A 60 5.81 -0.04 -10.99
C LEU A 60 5.09 0.25 -12.31
N GLY A 61 4.76 1.53 -12.54
CA GLY A 61 4.08 1.92 -13.78
C GLY A 61 4.90 1.62 -15.04
N ASN A 62 6.24 1.67 -14.94
CA ASN A 62 7.15 1.38 -16.04
C ASN A 62 7.72 -0.04 -16.00
N ASN A 63 7.33 -0.83 -15.00
CA ASN A 63 7.82 -2.21 -14.80
C ASN A 63 6.64 -3.14 -14.52
N PRO A 64 5.82 -3.45 -15.53
CA PRO A 64 4.56 -4.19 -15.33
C PRO A 64 4.75 -5.61 -14.80
N GLN A 65 5.94 -6.19 -14.91
CA GLN A 65 6.24 -7.52 -14.39
C GLN A 65 6.90 -7.47 -13.01
N ARG A 66 7.01 -6.28 -12.42
CA ARG A 66 7.56 -6.12 -11.07
C ARG A 66 6.43 -6.07 -10.06
N HIS A 67 6.56 -6.90 -9.02
CA HIS A 67 5.61 -6.96 -7.92
C HIS A 67 6.28 -6.46 -6.64
N LEU A 68 5.52 -5.78 -5.81
CA LEU A 68 6.05 -5.17 -4.58
C LEU A 68 5.23 -5.66 -3.40
N ILE A 69 5.91 -6.23 -2.39
CA ILE A 69 5.31 -6.60 -1.12
C ILE A 69 5.82 -5.64 -0.05
N LEU A 70 4.89 -4.96 0.59
CA LEU A 70 5.16 -4.01 1.66
C LEU A 70 4.88 -4.67 3.01
N HIS A 71 5.82 -4.54 3.95
CA HIS A 71 5.68 -5.10 5.29
C HIS A 71 5.47 -4.00 6.31
N GLU A 72 4.56 -4.23 7.25
CA GLU A 72 4.31 -3.40 8.43
C GLU A 72 4.23 -1.91 8.07
N LEU A 73 3.21 -1.55 7.26
CA LEU A 73 3.01 -0.17 6.84
C LEU A 73 2.61 0.77 7.97
N ILE A 74 1.89 0.25 8.92
CA ILE A 74 1.29 1.01 10.02
C ILE A 74 2.08 0.80 11.31
N HIS A 75 1.52 1.17 12.45
CA HIS A 75 2.15 1.06 13.78
C HIS A 75 3.40 1.94 13.90
N GLY A 76 3.25 3.21 13.53
CA GLY A 76 4.31 4.21 13.69
C GLY A 76 4.11 5.10 14.91
N ASP A 77 4.87 6.20 14.93
CA ASP A 77 4.89 7.16 16.03
C ASP A 77 4.15 8.46 15.70
N HIS A 78 3.32 8.45 14.66
CA HIS A 78 2.58 9.64 14.24
C HIS A 78 1.22 9.67 14.92
N TYR A 79 0.96 10.74 15.67
CA TYR A 79 -0.29 10.95 16.38
C TYR A 79 -0.85 12.34 16.06
N ASP A 80 -2.17 12.46 16.02
CA ASP A 80 -2.80 13.77 15.83
C ASP A 80 -2.82 14.57 17.14
N SER A 81 -3.38 15.79 17.09
CA SER A 81 -3.44 16.67 18.27
C SER A 81 -4.28 16.11 19.43
N ASN A 82 -5.13 15.12 19.14
CA ASN A 82 -5.97 14.44 20.14
C ASN A 82 -5.35 13.13 20.63
N GLY A 83 -4.13 12.79 20.17
CA GLY A 83 -3.46 11.58 20.57
C GLY A 83 -3.89 10.34 19.78
N ALA A 84 -4.70 10.49 18.73
CA ALA A 84 -5.08 9.38 17.88
C ALA A 84 -3.95 9.03 16.90
N GLU A 85 -3.72 7.75 16.71
CA GLU A 85 -2.66 7.26 15.85
C GLU A 85 -3.00 7.51 14.37
N GLU A 86 -2.02 7.99 13.59
CA GLU A 86 -2.21 8.40 12.19
C GLU A 86 -1.49 7.51 11.16
N SER A 87 -0.96 6.35 11.56
CA SER A 87 -0.23 5.49 10.63
C SER A 87 -1.10 4.96 9.49
N TRP A 88 -2.44 4.97 9.65
CA TRP A 88 -3.38 4.60 8.59
C TRP A 88 -3.21 5.46 7.32
N ILE A 89 -2.62 6.66 7.45
CA ILE A 89 -2.40 7.54 6.30
C ILE A 89 -1.40 6.92 5.33
N THR A 90 -0.35 6.26 5.82
CA THR A 90 0.59 5.54 4.95
C THR A 90 -0.10 4.38 4.23
N LEU A 91 -0.98 3.66 4.91
CA LEU A 91 -1.79 2.63 4.28
C LEU A 91 -2.68 3.22 3.18
N PHE A 92 -3.32 4.36 3.45
CA PHE A 92 -4.13 5.05 2.45
C PHE A 92 -3.30 5.42 1.22
N ARG A 93 -2.10 5.95 1.42
CA ARG A 93 -1.19 6.30 0.31
C ARG A 93 -0.80 5.08 -0.51
N ALA A 94 -0.57 3.94 0.13
CA ALA A 94 -0.26 2.71 -0.57
C ALA A 94 -1.45 2.25 -1.43
N VAL A 95 -2.66 2.35 -0.89
CA VAL A 95 -3.89 1.93 -1.58
C VAL A 95 -4.14 2.77 -2.82
N ILE A 96 -3.97 4.08 -2.75
CA ILE A 96 -4.19 4.95 -3.93
C ILE A 96 -3.14 4.75 -5.02
N ARG A 97 -2.00 4.13 -4.71
CA ARG A 97 -0.97 3.80 -5.70
C ARG A 97 -1.25 2.52 -6.46
N LYS A 98 -2.21 1.78 -5.97
CA LYS A 98 -2.61 0.53 -6.60
C LYS A 98 -3.43 0.80 -7.86
#